data_e51381271924287414756b760abba419
#
_entry.id   e51381271924287414756b760abba419
#
_cell.length_a   1.000
_cell.length_b   1.000
_cell.length_c   1.000
_cell.angle_alpha   90.00
_cell.angle_beta   90.00
_cell.angle_gamma   90.00
#
_symmetry.space_group_name_H-M   'P 1'
#
loop_
_entity.id
_entity.type
_entity.pdbx_description
1 polymer ?
#
loop_
_entity_poly.entity_id
_entity_poly.type
_entity_poly.pdbx_seq_one_letter_code
_entity_poly.pdbx_strand_id
1 'polypeptide(L)'
;CCAGLTTPAIAQKKNKLKKGPNISLNISAKKDSIKTTYLNLGLLTNIYRLQGVGINAISSVVQSDMTGFQVSGLASITGRHASGIQLGGIANVAGANANGVMLSGLMNVAGNRANGIQISGLGNIAGNTSRGVTIGGLMNLADDQAQGLQIAGLANIAGKSQSGIAIGGLMNVSAEKTDGAQISSILNISGGTARGAQIAAIGNVGINVNGMQLSAISNIAAAKIKGLQLCGAVNIAVETKNALQVSGITNVCQGKLSGIQFAPGNYAGEVSGAQIGLLNLCGGHVKGVQIGIINHSKDTTAHKIGLVNINPKTRIQLMLFGGNTSKMNAAVRFKNRTTYTLLGIGTHYLDLNDKFSGCVFYRAGLHYPIAGNLEISGDLGYFHIENFENEDAETPERMYSLQARVNLEYKIRPKFSIFASGGYGMTRYYDKNKFYEKKPIIEIGVVLF
;
A
#
# COMPACT_ATOMS: atom_id res chain seq x y z
N CYS A 1 26.35 17.06 -11.80
CA CYS A 1 27.37 17.90 -12.46
C CYS A 1 28.40 17.01 -13.15
N CYS A 2 28.20 16.66 -14.41
CA CYS A 2 29.25 16.07 -15.25
C CYS A 2 29.79 17.16 -16.17
N ALA A 3 31.01 17.57 -15.91
CA ALA A 3 31.71 18.52 -16.76
C ALA A 3 31.93 17.95 -18.16
N GLY A 4 31.42 18.61 -19.16
CA GLY A 4 31.60 18.25 -20.56
C GLY A 4 33.05 18.35 -20.99
N LEU A 5 33.64 17.24 -21.37
CA LEU A 5 34.87 17.19 -22.15
C LEU A 5 34.52 17.45 -23.61
N THR A 6 34.59 18.69 -24.02
CA THR A 6 34.56 19.09 -25.44
C THR A 6 35.86 18.70 -26.09
N THR A 7 35.86 17.70 -26.95
CA THR A 7 36.97 17.38 -27.83
C THR A 7 36.99 18.34 -29.03
N PRO A 8 38.14 18.94 -29.40
CA PRO A 8 38.23 19.81 -30.57
C PRO A 8 37.98 19.03 -31.87
N ALA A 9 37.19 19.62 -32.74
CA ALA A 9 36.95 19.10 -34.09
C ALA A 9 38.26 19.16 -34.91
N ILE A 10 38.86 18.00 -35.15
CA ILE A 10 40.00 17.85 -36.04
C ILE A 10 39.49 17.65 -37.47
N ALA A 11 39.89 18.50 -38.38
CA ALA A 11 39.56 18.47 -39.80
C ALA A 11 39.88 17.07 -40.41
N GLN A 12 38.83 16.44 -40.98
CA GLN A 12 38.96 15.12 -41.63
C GLN A 12 39.65 15.22 -42.97
N LYS A 13 40.94 14.84 -43.02
CA LYS A 13 41.53 14.37 -44.25
C LYS A 13 40.92 13.03 -44.61
N LYS A 14 40.26 12.89 -45.77
CA LYS A 14 39.78 11.62 -46.33
C LYS A 14 40.93 10.66 -46.61
N ASN A 15 41.44 9.96 -45.59
CA ASN A 15 42.35 8.86 -45.77
C ASN A 15 41.53 7.58 -46.03
N LYS A 16 41.83 6.85 -47.14
CA LYS A 16 41.25 5.54 -47.44
C LYS A 16 41.52 4.58 -46.29
N LEU A 17 40.50 4.03 -45.68
CA LEU A 17 40.59 3.04 -44.62
C LEU A 17 41.35 1.78 -45.14
N LYS A 18 42.54 1.50 -44.62
CA LYS A 18 43.24 0.26 -44.86
C LYS A 18 42.54 -0.87 -44.05
N LYS A 19 42.31 -2.03 -44.71
CA LYS A 19 41.68 -3.20 -44.09
C LYS A 19 42.71 -4.32 -43.98
N GLY A 20 42.72 -5.08 -42.86
CA GLY A 20 43.58 -6.26 -42.70
C GLY A 20 43.65 -6.77 -41.25
N PRO A 21 44.13 -7.99 -41.05
CA PRO A 21 44.40 -8.53 -39.74
C PRO A 21 45.52 -7.77 -39.05
N ASN A 22 45.48 -7.71 -37.74
CA ASN A 22 46.54 -7.19 -36.91
C ASN A 22 46.85 -8.20 -35.81
N ILE A 23 48.06 -8.73 -35.86
CA ILE A 23 48.58 -9.65 -34.85
C ILE A 23 49.77 -8.98 -34.18
N SER A 24 49.63 -8.70 -32.89
CA SER A 24 50.70 -7.99 -32.20
C SER A 24 50.76 -8.33 -30.72
N LEU A 25 52.00 -8.56 -30.27
CA LEU A 25 52.27 -8.90 -28.86
C LEU A 25 52.23 -7.69 -27.91
N ASN A 26 52.59 -6.50 -28.39
CA ASN A 26 52.52 -5.25 -27.65
C ASN A 26 52.31 -4.09 -28.57
N ILE A 27 51.29 -3.26 -28.35
CA ILE A 27 51.15 -2.12 -29.24
C ILE A 27 50.66 -0.85 -28.56
N SER A 28 51.50 0.09 -28.72
CA SER A 28 51.17 1.48 -28.86
C SER A 28 50.69 1.73 -30.30
N ALA A 29 49.45 2.03 -30.54
CA ALA A 29 49.00 2.50 -31.83
C ALA A 29 49.74 3.77 -32.16
N LYS A 30 50.48 3.81 -33.28
CA LYS A 30 50.89 5.04 -33.86
C LYS A 30 49.64 5.86 -34.14
N LYS A 31 49.60 7.10 -33.65
CA LYS A 31 48.48 8.02 -33.56
C LYS A 31 47.77 8.31 -34.90
N ASP A 32 48.27 7.84 -36.02
CA ASP A 32 47.85 8.28 -37.37
C ASP A 32 47.28 7.17 -38.28
N SER A 33 47.15 5.93 -37.84
CA SER A 33 46.62 4.88 -38.71
C SER A 33 45.13 4.65 -38.50
N ILE A 34 44.26 5.32 -39.24
CA ILE A 34 42.84 4.98 -39.35
C ILE A 34 42.74 3.63 -40.07
N LYS A 35 42.68 2.54 -39.30
CA LYS A 35 42.67 1.17 -39.82
C LYS A 35 41.54 0.37 -39.21
N THR A 36 40.81 -0.41 -40.04
CA THR A 36 39.87 -1.40 -39.53
C THR A 36 40.59 -2.72 -39.34
N THR A 37 40.52 -3.28 -38.16
CA THR A 37 41.11 -4.53 -37.77
C THR A 37 40.02 -5.61 -37.70
N TYR A 38 40.24 -6.78 -38.36
CA TYR A 38 39.28 -7.89 -38.34
C TYR A 38 39.64 -8.96 -37.30
N LEU A 39 40.92 -9.17 -37.08
CA LEU A 39 41.47 -10.06 -36.07
C LEU A 39 42.55 -9.29 -35.30
N ASN A 40 42.40 -9.24 -33.99
CA ASN A 40 43.40 -8.64 -33.09
C ASN A 40 43.76 -9.64 -31.99
N LEU A 41 45.03 -10.00 -31.87
CA LEU A 41 45.57 -10.80 -30.81
C LEU A 41 46.72 -10.04 -30.14
N GLY A 42 46.69 -9.90 -28.81
CA GLY A 42 47.70 -9.12 -28.12
C GLY A 42 47.65 -9.17 -26.60
N LEU A 43 48.60 -8.51 -25.95
CA LEU A 43 48.60 -8.29 -24.49
C LEU A 43 47.89 -6.97 -24.15
N LEU A 44 48.44 -5.87 -24.58
CA LEU A 44 47.89 -4.53 -24.50
C LEU A 44 47.70 -4.00 -25.91
N THR A 45 46.47 -3.68 -26.27
CA THR A 45 46.18 -3.32 -27.64
C THR A 45 45.46 -1.96 -27.69
N ASN A 46 45.91 -1.12 -28.65
CA ASN A 46 45.22 0.12 -28.99
C ASN A 46 45.05 0.16 -30.51
N ILE A 47 43.83 -0.01 -30.98
CA ILE A 47 43.46 -0.05 -32.41
C ILE A 47 42.37 0.99 -32.69
N TYR A 48 42.28 1.49 -33.93
CA TYR A 48 41.29 2.48 -34.28
C TYR A 48 39.86 1.94 -34.32
N ARG A 49 39.64 0.83 -35.05
CA ARG A 49 38.33 0.16 -35.17
C ARG A 49 38.48 -1.35 -35.22
N LEU A 50 37.63 -2.05 -34.51
CA LEU A 50 37.52 -3.51 -34.57
C LEU A 50 36.23 -3.90 -35.29
N GLN A 51 36.37 -4.78 -36.32
CA GLN A 51 35.23 -5.38 -37.01
C GLN A 51 35.51 -6.90 -37.15
N GLY A 52 35.24 -7.65 -36.10
CA GLY A 52 35.51 -9.06 -36.01
C GLY A 52 35.90 -9.51 -34.61
N VAL A 53 37.09 -10.12 -34.43
CA VAL A 53 37.52 -10.74 -33.18
C VAL A 53 38.76 -10.04 -32.60
N GLY A 54 38.67 -9.63 -31.35
CA GLY A 54 39.77 -9.10 -30.55
C GLY A 54 40.00 -9.90 -29.27
N ILE A 55 41.15 -10.51 -29.08
CA ILE A 55 41.53 -11.26 -27.88
C ILE A 55 42.80 -10.65 -27.31
N ASN A 56 42.70 -10.16 -26.06
CA ASN A 56 43.79 -9.46 -25.42
C ASN A 56 43.99 -9.98 -23.99
N ALA A 57 45.19 -10.33 -23.64
CA ALA A 57 45.47 -10.93 -22.34
C ALA A 57 45.27 -9.93 -21.18
N ILE A 58 45.56 -8.66 -21.40
CA ILE A 58 45.46 -7.64 -20.36
C ILE A 58 44.31 -6.65 -20.72
N SER A 59 44.51 -5.82 -21.73
CA SER A 59 43.54 -4.78 -22.05
C SER A 59 43.44 -4.48 -23.53
N SER A 60 42.26 -4.10 -23.98
CA SER A 60 42.02 -3.73 -25.36
C SER A 60 41.34 -2.36 -25.42
N VAL A 61 41.93 -1.41 -26.13
CA VAL A 61 41.36 -0.11 -26.43
C VAL A 61 41.03 -0.03 -27.92
N VAL A 62 39.78 0.10 -28.24
CA VAL A 62 39.28 0.44 -29.57
C VAL A 62 38.88 1.91 -29.59
N GLN A 63 39.61 2.78 -30.28
CA GLN A 63 39.46 4.24 -30.24
C GLN A 63 38.09 4.73 -30.78
N SER A 64 37.51 4.03 -31.75
CA SER A 64 36.22 4.38 -32.37
C SER A 64 35.19 3.28 -32.08
N ASP A 65 34.88 2.46 -33.05
CA ASP A 65 33.76 1.51 -32.98
C ASP A 65 34.25 0.07 -32.95
N MET A 66 33.58 -0.73 -32.14
CA MET A 66 33.78 -2.19 -32.08
C MET A 66 32.52 -2.87 -32.63
N THR A 67 32.70 -3.82 -33.55
CA THR A 67 31.65 -4.70 -34.02
C THR A 67 32.16 -6.14 -34.03
N GLY A 68 31.50 -7.02 -33.28
CA GLY A 68 31.88 -8.43 -33.19
C GLY A 68 32.16 -8.88 -31.77
N PHE A 69 33.35 -9.47 -31.53
CA PHE A 69 33.70 -10.09 -30.28
C PHE A 69 35.01 -9.47 -29.72
N GLN A 70 34.98 -8.98 -28.49
CA GLN A 70 36.15 -8.43 -27.81
C GLN A 70 36.30 -9.07 -26.43
N VAL A 71 37.48 -9.64 -26.15
CA VAL A 71 37.82 -10.23 -24.85
C VAL A 71 39.08 -9.61 -24.33
N SER A 72 39.12 -9.29 -23.05
CA SER A 72 40.31 -8.76 -22.36
C SER A 72 40.38 -9.31 -20.93
N GLY A 73 41.56 -9.64 -20.48
CA GLY A 73 41.79 -10.15 -19.12
C GLY A 73 41.40 -9.12 -18.03
N LEU A 74 41.62 -7.83 -18.27
CA LEU A 74 41.24 -6.77 -17.35
C LEU A 74 40.12 -5.88 -17.93
N ALA A 75 40.39 -5.16 -19.03
CA ALA A 75 39.43 -4.18 -19.52
C ALA A 75 39.26 -4.19 -21.04
N SER A 76 38.02 -4.16 -21.49
CA SER A 76 37.62 -3.94 -22.89
C SER A 76 37.05 -2.53 -23.01
N ILE A 77 37.77 -1.63 -23.72
CA ILE A 77 37.38 -0.22 -23.84
C ILE A 77 37.08 0.09 -25.30
N THR A 78 35.94 0.66 -25.58
CA THR A 78 35.54 1.16 -26.90
C THR A 78 35.19 2.64 -26.79
N GLY A 79 35.84 3.47 -27.57
CA GLY A 79 35.73 4.93 -27.48
C GLY A 79 34.34 5.48 -27.87
N ARG A 80 33.59 4.78 -28.75
CA ARG A 80 32.28 5.18 -29.19
C ARG A 80 31.24 4.08 -29.05
N HIS A 81 31.04 3.29 -30.09
CA HIS A 81 29.99 2.27 -30.14
C HIS A 81 30.55 0.87 -30.05
N ALA A 82 30.09 0.13 -29.08
CA ALA A 82 30.35 -1.32 -28.95
C ALA A 82 29.12 -2.09 -29.41
N SER A 83 29.27 -2.91 -30.46
CA SER A 83 28.18 -3.74 -31.00
C SER A 83 28.63 -5.20 -31.06
N GLY A 84 27.97 -6.09 -30.34
CA GLY A 84 28.28 -7.50 -30.22
C GLY A 84 28.57 -7.93 -28.79
N ILE A 85 29.70 -8.63 -28.56
CA ILE A 85 30.03 -9.18 -27.25
C ILE A 85 31.32 -8.56 -26.73
N GLN A 86 31.27 -7.99 -25.54
CA GLN A 86 32.45 -7.56 -24.78
C GLN A 86 32.57 -8.35 -23.48
N LEU A 87 33.74 -8.95 -23.28
CA LEU A 87 34.13 -9.68 -22.07
C LEU A 87 35.37 -9.01 -21.47
N GLY A 88 35.21 -8.49 -20.25
CA GLY A 88 36.33 -7.90 -19.51
C GLY A 88 36.44 -8.50 -18.12
N GLY A 89 37.62 -8.92 -17.71
CA GLY A 89 37.81 -9.50 -16.38
C GLY A 89 37.45 -8.51 -15.25
N ILE A 90 37.72 -7.22 -15.45
CA ILE A 90 37.35 -6.15 -14.50
C ILE A 90 36.22 -5.28 -15.08
N ALA A 91 36.44 -4.73 -16.28
CA ALA A 91 35.48 -3.73 -16.79
C ALA A 91 35.29 -3.80 -18.29
N ASN A 92 34.08 -3.46 -18.75
CA ASN A 92 33.79 -3.11 -20.13
C ASN A 92 33.29 -1.67 -20.18
N VAL A 93 33.87 -0.89 -21.13
CA VAL A 93 33.50 0.52 -21.32
C VAL A 93 33.17 0.77 -22.79
N ALA A 94 31.98 1.30 -23.04
CA ALA A 94 31.59 1.87 -24.32
C ALA A 94 31.36 3.38 -24.12
N GLY A 95 32.16 4.23 -24.79
CA GLY A 95 32.10 5.69 -24.60
C GLY A 95 30.79 6.34 -25.03
N ALA A 96 30.02 5.68 -25.90
CA ALA A 96 28.66 6.10 -26.27
C ALA A 96 27.66 4.94 -26.07
N ASN A 97 27.44 4.11 -27.08
CA ASN A 97 26.40 3.07 -27.01
C ASN A 97 27.02 1.68 -26.95
N ALA A 98 26.44 0.85 -26.10
CA ALA A 98 26.66 -0.58 -26.05
C ALA A 98 25.44 -1.31 -26.60
N ASN A 99 25.61 -2.15 -27.62
CA ASN A 99 24.54 -2.97 -28.21
C ASN A 99 24.96 -4.43 -28.22
N GLY A 100 24.30 -5.28 -27.46
CA GLY A 100 24.60 -6.70 -27.39
C GLY A 100 24.88 -7.16 -25.95
N VAL A 101 26.01 -7.83 -25.73
CA VAL A 101 26.34 -8.46 -24.44
C VAL A 101 27.61 -7.85 -23.85
N MET A 102 27.54 -7.37 -22.62
CA MET A 102 28.68 -6.92 -21.83
C MET A 102 28.75 -7.74 -20.53
N LEU A 103 29.84 -8.51 -20.39
CA LEU A 103 30.09 -9.29 -19.15
C LEU A 103 31.40 -8.84 -18.53
N SER A 104 31.37 -8.46 -17.25
CA SER A 104 32.57 -8.04 -16.52
C SER A 104 32.57 -8.54 -15.07
N GLY A 105 33.75 -8.66 -14.50
CA GLY A 105 33.90 -9.01 -13.09
C GLY A 105 33.44 -7.91 -12.16
N LEU A 106 33.65 -6.64 -12.50
CA LEU A 106 33.25 -5.53 -11.65
C LEU A 106 32.22 -4.61 -12.32
N MET A 107 32.51 -3.97 -13.46
CA MET A 107 31.66 -2.91 -13.98
C MET A 107 31.48 -2.95 -15.50
N ASN A 108 30.25 -2.72 -15.95
CA ASN A 108 29.96 -2.33 -17.33
C ASN A 108 29.49 -0.88 -17.38
N VAL A 109 30.08 -0.10 -18.30
CA VAL A 109 29.76 1.32 -18.47
C VAL A 109 29.44 1.61 -19.94
N ALA A 110 28.27 2.20 -20.18
CA ALA A 110 27.90 2.77 -21.46
C ALA A 110 27.66 4.27 -21.28
N GLY A 111 28.43 5.13 -21.96
CA GLY A 111 28.36 6.58 -21.80
C GLY A 111 27.01 7.21 -22.20
N ASN A 112 26.22 6.50 -23.03
CA ASN A 112 24.88 6.94 -23.42
C ASN A 112 23.87 5.78 -23.26
N ARG A 113 23.81 4.84 -24.19
CA ARG A 113 22.79 3.77 -24.19
C ARG A 113 23.42 2.38 -24.05
N ALA A 114 22.79 1.58 -23.24
CA ALA A 114 23.10 0.16 -23.09
C ALA A 114 21.87 -0.66 -23.52
N ASN A 115 21.99 -1.38 -24.65
CA ASN A 115 20.92 -2.23 -25.17
C ASN A 115 21.38 -3.69 -25.21
N GLY A 116 20.61 -4.59 -24.65
CA GLY A 116 20.88 -6.03 -24.63
C GLY A 116 21.10 -6.57 -23.23
N ILE A 117 22.19 -7.31 -23.02
CA ILE A 117 22.49 -7.98 -21.75
C ILE A 117 23.73 -7.35 -21.12
N GLN A 118 23.61 -6.90 -19.89
CA GLN A 118 24.72 -6.42 -19.09
C GLN A 118 24.79 -7.19 -17.78
N ILE A 119 25.92 -7.84 -17.50
CA ILE A 119 26.13 -8.57 -16.25
C ILE A 119 27.48 -8.16 -15.67
N SER A 120 27.49 -7.78 -14.40
CA SER A 120 28.70 -7.38 -13.70
C SER A 120 28.64 -7.75 -12.21
N GLY A 121 29.80 -7.92 -11.61
CA GLY A 121 29.91 -8.27 -10.19
C GLY A 121 29.56 -7.11 -9.24
N LEU A 122 29.83 -5.85 -9.63
CA LEU A 122 29.44 -4.69 -8.84
C LEU A 122 28.27 -3.93 -9.48
N GLY A 123 28.44 -3.44 -10.71
CA GLY A 123 27.37 -2.60 -11.24
C GLY A 123 27.44 -2.32 -12.73
N ASN A 124 26.27 -1.97 -13.27
CA ASN A 124 26.10 -1.54 -14.64
C ASN A 124 25.65 -0.08 -14.66
N ILE A 125 26.28 0.74 -15.48
CA ILE A 125 25.98 2.17 -15.61
C ILE A 125 25.67 2.51 -17.07
N ALA A 126 24.54 3.13 -17.30
CA ALA A 126 24.16 3.72 -18.57
C ALA A 126 23.94 5.22 -18.38
N GLY A 127 24.67 6.07 -19.12
CA GLY A 127 24.59 7.54 -19.02
C GLY A 127 23.26 8.13 -19.50
N ASN A 128 22.41 7.33 -20.13
CA ASN A 128 21.05 7.73 -20.50
C ASN A 128 20.09 6.54 -20.32
N THR A 129 20.10 5.57 -21.23
CA THR A 129 19.10 4.49 -21.24
C THR A 129 19.76 3.12 -21.10
N SER A 130 19.25 2.31 -20.18
CA SER A 130 19.50 0.86 -20.12
C SER A 130 18.26 0.11 -20.60
N ARG A 131 18.42 -0.76 -21.62
CA ARG A 131 17.33 -1.55 -22.20
C ARG A 131 17.72 -3.01 -22.34
N GLY A 132 16.87 -3.91 -21.86
CA GLY A 132 17.04 -5.36 -21.94
C GLY A 132 17.21 -5.97 -20.57
N VAL A 133 18.27 -6.77 -20.37
CA VAL A 133 18.54 -7.43 -19.10
C VAL A 133 19.81 -6.85 -18.47
N THR A 134 19.69 -6.31 -17.27
CA THR A 134 20.79 -5.69 -16.55
C THR A 134 20.90 -6.35 -15.17
N ILE A 135 22.02 -7.03 -14.90
CA ILE A 135 22.28 -7.73 -13.65
C ILE A 135 23.57 -7.19 -13.03
N GLY A 136 23.47 -6.55 -11.89
CA GLY A 136 24.59 -6.03 -11.11
C GLY A 136 24.65 -6.65 -9.72
N GLY A 137 25.81 -7.05 -9.27
CA GLY A 137 25.96 -7.61 -7.91
C GLY A 137 25.57 -6.61 -6.82
N LEU A 138 25.83 -5.32 -7.01
CA LEU A 138 25.42 -4.28 -6.08
C LEU A 138 24.36 -3.36 -6.70
N MET A 139 24.63 -2.74 -7.86
CA MET A 139 23.72 -1.70 -8.37
C MET A 139 23.62 -1.67 -9.89
N ASN A 140 22.46 -1.21 -10.37
CA ASN A 140 22.26 -0.80 -11.76
C ASN A 140 21.79 0.66 -11.77
N LEU A 141 22.45 1.48 -12.61
CA LEU A 141 22.15 2.90 -12.76
C LEU A 141 21.87 3.23 -14.23
N ALA A 142 20.72 3.83 -14.48
CA ALA A 142 20.42 4.50 -15.74
C ALA A 142 20.07 5.96 -15.43
N ASP A 143 20.80 6.92 -16.04
CA ASP A 143 20.60 8.34 -15.73
C ASP A 143 19.22 8.85 -16.15
N ASP A 144 18.65 8.32 -17.24
CA ASP A 144 17.29 8.64 -17.68
C ASP A 144 16.34 7.45 -17.51
N GLN A 145 16.50 6.40 -18.32
CA GLN A 145 15.52 5.34 -18.46
C GLN A 145 16.10 3.95 -18.28
N ALA A 146 15.40 3.17 -17.47
CA ALA A 146 15.64 1.75 -17.29
C ALA A 146 14.47 0.95 -17.86
N GLN A 147 14.72 0.09 -18.85
CA GLN A 147 13.68 -0.67 -19.55
C GLN A 147 14.02 -2.16 -19.62
N GLY A 148 13.06 -3.01 -19.24
CA GLY A 148 13.21 -4.46 -19.24
C GLY A 148 13.41 -5.03 -17.84
N LEU A 149 14.33 -6.00 -17.71
CA LEU A 149 14.62 -6.66 -16.42
C LEU A 149 15.88 -6.08 -15.80
N GLN A 150 15.77 -5.57 -14.58
CA GLN A 150 16.88 -5.13 -13.78
C GLN A 150 16.96 -5.91 -12.47
N ILE A 151 18.13 -6.47 -12.17
CA ILE A 151 18.38 -7.20 -10.92
C ILE A 151 19.65 -6.64 -10.30
N ALA A 152 19.57 -6.22 -9.04
CA ALA A 152 20.71 -5.73 -8.27
C ALA A 152 20.67 -6.26 -6.84
N GLY A 153 21.85 -6.54 -6.28
CA GLY A 153 21.95 -6.97 -4.88
C GLY A 153 21.56 -5.88 -3.87
N LEU A 154 21.79 -4.60 -4.21
CA LEU A 154 21.37 -3.46 -3.37
C LEU A 154 20.29 -2.62 -4.06
N ALA A 155 20.60 -2.00 -5.20
CA ALA A 155 19.69 -1.00 -5.76
C ALA A 155 19.63 -0.97 -7.29
N ASN A 156 18.42 -0.76 -7.83
CA ASN A 156 18.21 -0.32 -9.20
C ASN A 156 17.74 1.15 -9.17
N ILE A 157 18.41 2.02 -9.92
CA ILE A 157 18.16 3.46 -9.94
C ILE A 157 17.93 3.92 -11.38
N ALA A 158 16.80 4.56 -11.63
CA ALA A 158 16.47 5.24 -12.88
C ALA A 158 16.23 6.72 -12.60
N GLY A 159 17.00 7.59 -13.24
CA GLY A 159 16.94 9.04 -13.03
C GLY A 159 15.61 9.68 -13.47
N LYS A 160 14.89 9.07 -14.43
CA LYS A 160 13.54 9.48 -14.80
C LYS A 160 12.55 8.34 -14.72
N SER A 161 12.68 7.32 -15.58
CA SER A 161 11.65 6.30 -15.68
C SER A 161 12.19 4.88 -15.64
N GLN A 162 11.44 4.02 -14.99
CA GLN A 162 11.65 2.57 -15.00
C GLN A 162 10.45 1.90 -15.64
N SER A 163 10.69 1.01 -16.63
CA SER A 163 9.63 0.19 -17.21
C SER A 163 10.04 -1.28 -17.30
N GLY A 164 9.11 -2.19 -17.01
CA GLY A 164 9.36 -3.61 -16.86
C GLY A 164 9.51 -4.02 -15.40
N ILE A 165 10.50 -4.84 -15.07
CA ILE A 165 10.68 -5.40 -13.74
C ILE A 165 12.01 -4.96 -13.15
N ALA A 166 11.99 -4.36 -11.96
CA ALA A 166 13.16 -4.06 -11.17
C ALA A 166 13.13 -4.85 -9.85
N ILE A 167 14.16 -5.66 -9.62
CA ILE A 167 14.36 -6.43 -8.40
C ILE A 167 15.64 -5.93 -7.73
N GLY A 168 15.48 -5.24 -6.61
CA GLY A 168 16.58 -4.72 -5.79
C GLY A 168 16.61 -5.40 -4.43
N GLY A 169 17.78 -5.84 -3.98
CA GLY A 169 17.92 -6.44 -2.65
C GLY A 169 17.47 -5.49 -1.54
N LEU A 170 17.79 -4.21 -1.63
CA LEU A 170 17.33 -3.20 -0.68
C LEU A 170 16.27 -2.27 -1.27
N MET A 171 16.53 -1.68 -2.46
CA MET A 171 15.63 -0.66 -3.00
C MET A 171 15.56 -0.61 -4.51
N ASN A 172 14.44 -0.08 -5.01
CA ASN A 172 14.29 0.39 -6.38
C ASN A 172 13.84 1.84 -6.38
N VAL A 173 14.47 2.69 -7.17
CA VAL A 173 14.18 4.12 -7.25
C VAL A 173 13.97 4.53 -8.70
N SER A 174 12.87 5.22 -8.94
CA SER A 174 12.55 5.89 -10.20
C SER A 174 12.12 7.32 -9.87
N ALA A 175 12.82 8.33 -10.42
CA ALA A 175 12.58 9.72 -10.02
C ALA A 175 11.24 10.28 -10.52
N GLU A 176 10.75 9.84 -11.69
CA GLU A 176 9.51 10.36 -12.25
C GLU A 176 8.42 9.29 -12.45
N LYS A 177 8.76 8.17 -13.11
CA LYS A 177 7.74 7.23 -13.55
C LYS A 177 8.17 5.77 -13.41
N THR A 178 7.27 4.97 -12.90
CA THR A 178 7.37 3.50 -12.91
C THR A 178 6.21 2.91 -13.70
N ASP A 179 6.51 2.10 -14.71
CA ASP A 179 5.55 1.27 -15.44
C ASP A 179 5.96 -0.20 -15.34
N GLY A 180 5.28 -0.99 -14.53
CA GLY A 180 5.58 -2.40 -14.33
C GLY A 180 5.72 -2.78 -12.85
N ALA A 181 6.76 -3.52 -12.49
CA ALA A 181 6.94 -4.01 -11.13
C ALA A 181 8.25 -3.54 -10.49
N GLN A 182 8.19 -3.10 -9.26
CA GLN A 182 9.33 -2.87 -8.37
C GLN A 182 9.22 -3.82 -7.18
N ILE A 183 10.25 -4.63 -6.95
CA ILE A 183 10.30 -5.61 -5.87
C ILE A 183 11.59 -5.38 -5.08
N SER A 184 11.48 -5.18 -3.77
CA SER A 184 12.64 -4.97 -2.89
C SER A 184 12.39 -5.47 -1.47
N SER A 185 13.47 -5.60 -0.68
CA SER A 185 13.32 -5.94 0.73
C SER A 185 12.98 -4.72 1.59
N ILE A 186 13.48 -3.54 1.24
CA ILE A 186 13.26 -2.36 2.11
C ILE A 186 12.25 -1.41 1.47
N LEU A 187 12.57 -0.82 0.31
CA LEU A 187 11.82 0.32 -0.17
C LEU A 187 11.73 0.39 -1.70
N ASN A 188 10.53 0.64 -2.22
CA ASN A 188 10.35 1.05 -3.61
C ASN A 188 9.88 2.51 -3.66
N ILE A 189 10.53 3.32 -4.48
CA ILE A 189 10.21 4.75 -4.65
C ILE A 189 9.90 5.05 -6.11
N SER A 190 8.76 5.72 -6.32
CA SER A 190 8.41 6.35 -7.59
C SER A 190 8.08 7.82 -7.32
N GLY A 191 8.95 8.73 -7.76
CA GLY A 191 8.83 10.17 -7.52
C GLY A 191 7.71 10.86 -8.32
N GLY A 192 7.00 10.14 -9.16
CA GLY A 192 5.86 10.65 -9.92
C GLY A 192 4.74 9.62 -10.01
N THR A 193 4.51 9.05 -11.19
CA THR A 193 3.44 8.06 -11.41
C THR A 193 3.98 6.64 -11.34
N ALA A 194 3.44 5.84 -10.43
CA ALA A 194 3.65 4.39 -10.38
C ALA A 194 2.44 3.66 -11.00
N ARG A 195 2.65 2.90 -12.08
CA ARG A 195 1.66 2.02 -12.70
C ARG A 195 2.12 0.57 -12.59
N GLY A 196 1.25 -0.30 -12.10
CA GLY A 196 1.54 -1.70 -11.88
C GLY A 196 1.74 -2.05 -10.42
N ALA A 197 2.85 -2.67 -10.03
CA ALA A 197 3.03 -3.20 -8.68
C ALA A 197 4.31 -2.67 -8.00
N GLN A 198 4.19 -2.27 -6.74
CA GLN A 198 5.31 -2.04 -5.84
C GLN A 198 5.18 -3.01 -4.66
N ILE A 199 6.18 -3.84 -4.45
CA ILE A 199 6.23 -4.88 -3.41
C ILE A 199 7.50 -4.71 -2.61
N ALA A 200 7.38 -4.42 -1.31
CA ALA A 200 8.51 -4.27 -0.42
C ALA A 200 8.20 -4.85 0.97
N ALA A 201 9.21 -5.29 1.71
CA ALA A 201 8.95 -5.72 3.08
C ALA A 201 8.66 -4.52 4.00
N ILE A 202 9.38 -3.41 3.87
CA ILE A 202 9.14 -2.25 4.74
C ILE A 202 8.10 -1.32 4.14
N GLY A 203 8.33 -0.78 2.93
CA GLY A 203 7.41 0.21 2.40
C GLY A 203 7.49 0.50 0.92
N ASN A 204 6.42 1.08 0.42
CA ASN A 204 6.33 1.58 -0.95
C ASN A 204 5.91 3.05 -0.91
N VAL A 205 6.57 3.87 -1.71
CA VAL A 205 6.27 5.30 -1.86
C VAL A 205 6.03 5.62 -3.32
N GLY A 206 4.90 6.25 -3.61
CA GLY A 206 4.58 6.79 -4.92
C GLY A 206 3.81 8.10 -4.77
N ILE A 207 3.92 9.01 -5.75
CA ILE A 207 3.09 10.21 -5.75
C ILE A 207 1.69 9.87 -6.26
N ASN A 208 1.57 9.45 -7.51
CA ASN A 208 0.33 8.97 -8.09
C ASN A 208 0.44 7.47 -8.35
N VAL A 209 -0.29 6.68 -7.59
CA VAL A 209 -0.25 5.22 -7.71
C VAL A 209 -1.48 4.73 -8.48
N ASN A 210 -1.26 3.97 -9.55
CA ASN A 210 -2.30 3.34 -10.34
C ASN A 210 -1.99 1.84 -10.46
N GLY A 211 -2.44 1.07 -9.51
CA GLY A 211 -2.14 -0.35 -9.38
C GLY A 211 -2.08 -0.82 -7.95
N MET A 212 -1.01 -1.50 -7.57
CA MET A 212 -0.91 -2.16 -6.28
C MET A 212 0.36 -1.75 -5.52
N GLN A 213 0.20 -1.45 -4.22
CA GLN A 213 1.29 -1.37 -3.25
C GLN A 213 1.09 -2.43 -2.17
N LEU A 214 2.08 -3.29 -1.99
CA LEU A 214 2.09 -4.36 -0.99
C LEU A 214 3.33 -4.24 -0.11
N SER A 215 3.14 -4.17 1.20
CA SER A 215 4.25 -4.11 2.16
C SER A 215 3.88 -4.74 3.51
N ALA A 216 4.89 -5.06 4.32
CA ALA A 216 4.61 -5.49 5.69
C ALA A 216 4.33 -4.30 6.62
N ILE A 217 4.94 -3.12 6.39
CA ILE A 217 4.79 -2.00 7.31
C ILE A 217 3.92 -0.89 6.71
N SER A 218 4.34 -0.23 5.61
CA SER A 218 3.61 0.95 5.14
C SER A 218 3.59 1.15 3.63
N ASN A 219 2.46 1.66 3.12
CA ASN A 219 2.34 2.14 1.75
C ASN A 219 1.92 3.61 1.75
N ILE A 220 2.57 4.42 0.94
CA ILE A 220 2.32 5.85 0.83
C ILE A 220 2.04 6.23 -0.63
N ALA A 221 0.88 6.84 -0.86
CA ALA A 221 0.54 7.53 -2.09
C ALA A 221 0.43 9.03 -1.79
N ALA A 222 1.49 9.78 -2.07
CA ALA A 222 1.62 11.17 -1.65
C ALA A 222 0.64 12.15 -2.32
N ALA A 223 -0.02 11.75 -3.40
CA ALA A 223 -1.13 12.49 -3.99
C ALA A 223 -2.36 11.58 -4.13
N LYS A 224 -2.31 10.57 -4.98
CA LYS A 224 -3.50 9.77 -5.30
C LYS A 224 -3.21 8.28 -5.46
N ILE A 225 -4.12 7.45 -4.96
CA ILE A 225 -4.13 6.01 -5.24
C ILE A 225 -5.39 5.61 -6.01
N LYS A 226 -5.20 4.79 -7.05
CA LYS A 226 -6.23 4.02 -7.73
C LYS A 226 -5.81 2.56 -7.74
N GLY A 227 -6.58 1.70 -7.10
CA GLY A 227 -6.27 0.26 -6.99
C GLY A 227 -6.16 -0.22 -5.55
N LEU A 228 -5.06 -0.89 -5.20
CA LEU A 228 -4.92 -1.59 -3.93
C LEU A 228 -3.71 -1.09 -3.12
N GLN A 229 -3.92 -0.79 -1.85
CA GLN A 229 -2.87 -0.71 -0.83
C GLN A 229 -3.12 -1.77 0.23
N LEU A 230 -2.17 -2.67 0.42
CA LEU A 230 -2.22 -3.72 1.43
C LEU A 230 -0.94 -3.70 2.27
N CYS A 231 -1.07 -3.54 3.58
CA CYS A 231 0.08 -3.59 4.48
C CYS A 231 -0.26 -4.12 5.87
N GLY A 232 0.79 -4.44 6.63
CA GLY A 232 0.62 -4.89 8.01
C GLY A 232 0.27 -3.76 8.98
N ALA A 233 0.76 -2.53 8.77
CA ALA A 233 0.52 -1.46 9.72
C ALA A 233 -0.28 -0.29 9.12
N VAL A 234 0.28 0.50 8.19
CA VAL A 234 -0.32 1.80 7.82
C VAL A 234 -0.34 2.04 6.31
N ASN A 235 -1.52 2.29 5.75
CA ASN A 235 -1.65 2.87 4.42
C ASN A 235 -1.98 4.36 4.52
N ILE A 236 -1.27 5.18 3.75
CA ILE A 236 -1.48 6.63 3.67
C ILE A 236 -1.73 7.04 2.22
N ALA A 237 -2.76 7.83 2.00
CA ALA A 237 -3.02 8.50 0.73
C ALA A 237 -3.54 9.92 0.97
N VAL A 238 -3.25 10.86 0.06
CA VAL A 238 -3.93 12.16 0.09
C VAL A 238 -5.33 12.00 -0.46
N GLU A 239 -5.49 11.35 -1.61
CA GLU A 239 -6.79 11.01 -2.19
C GLU A 239 -6.84 9.55 -2.64
N THR A 240 -8.05 8.97 -2.62
CA THR A 240 -8.27 7.66 -3.24
C THR A 240 -9.31 7.76 -4.36
N LYS A 241 -9.15 6.95 -5.41
CA LYS A 241 -10.11 6.83 -6.51
C LYS A 241 -10.37 5.37 -6.82
N ASN A 242 -11.54 4.87 -6.45
CA ASN A 242 -11.90 3.45 -6.60
C ASN A 242 -10.80 2.55 -6.04
N ALA A 243 -10.37 2.83 -4.81
CA ALA A 243 -9.27 2.14 -4.18
C ALA A 243 -9.74 1.29 -2.99
N LEU A 244 -9.01 0.21 -2.76
CA LEU A 244 -9.12 -0.60 -1.55
C LEU A 244 -7.85 -0.40 -0.71
N GLN A 245 -7.99 0.10 0.49
CA GLN A 245 -6.92 0.19 1.49
C GLN A 245 -7.19 -0.83 2.60
N VAL A 246 -6.27 -1.76 2.81
CA VAL A 246 -6.34 -2.77 3.87
C VAL A 246 -5.07 -2.69 4.70
N SER A 247 -5.21 -2.55 6.00
CA SER A 247 -4.07 -2.55 6.92
C SER A 247 -4.40 -3.21 8.26
N GLY A 248 -3.36 -3.66 8.95
CA GLY A 248 -3.49 -4.28 10.27
C GLY A 248 -3.71 -3.27 11.39
N ILE A 249 -3.38 -1.99 11.21
CA ILE A 249 -3.53 -0.95 12.24
C ILE A 249 -4.41 0.19 11.73
N THR A 250 -3.99 0.93 10.67
CA THR A 250 -4.76 2.10 10.25
C THR A 250 -4.63 2.43 8.77
N ASN A 251 -5.72 2.92 8.19
CA ASN A 251 -5.75 3.55 6.87
C ASN A 251 -6.02 5.05 7.02
N VAL A 252 -5.25 5.88 6.34
CA VAL A 252 -5.40 7.33 6.34
C VAL A 252 -5.59 7.84 4.92
N CYS A 253 -6.68 8.56 4.67
CA CYS A 253 -6.93 9.33 3.48
C CYS A 253 -7.16 10.79 3.90
N GLN A 254 -6.21 11.70 3.64
CA GLN A 254 -6.31 13.08 4.12
C GLN A 254 -7.50 13.84 3.50
N GLY A 255 -7.76 13.63 2.23
CA GLY A 255 -8.86 14.23 1.49
C GLY A 255 -10.00 13.25 1.26
N LYS A 256 -10.38 13.05 0.00
CA LYS A 256 -11.54 12.24 -0.38
C LYS A 256 -11.19 10.76 -0.53
N LEU A 257 -11.82 9.94 0.28
CA LEU A 257 -11.88 8.50 0.10
C LEU A 257 -12.97 8.15 -0.93
N SER A 258 -12.57 7.61 -2.08
CA SER A 258 -13.47 6.95 -3.02
C SER A 258 -13.07 5.47 -3.09
N GLY A 259 -13.87 4.60 -2.50
CA GLY A 259 -13.59 3.17 -2.36
C GLY A 259 -13.79 2.65 -0.94
N ILE A 260 -12.93 1.76 -0.48
CA ILE A 260 -13.08 1.06 0.80
C ILE A 260 -11.80 1.17 1.62
N GLN A 261 -11.95 1.48 2.90
CA GLN A 261 -10.92 1.31 3.93
C GLN A 261 -11.32 0.17 4.87
N PHE A 262 -10.42 -0.78 5.08
CA PHE A 262 -10.57 -1.89 6.01
C PHE A 262 -9.35 -1.96 6.95
N ALA A 263 -9.54 -1.55 8.21
CA ALA A 263 -8.52 -1.61 9.26
C ALA A 263 -9.16 -1.42 10.64
N PRO A 264 -8.50 -1.76 11.74
CA PRO A 264 -8.94 -1.36 13.07
C PRO A 264 -9.20 0.14 13.19
N GLY A 265 -8.33 1.00 12.66
CA GLY A 265 -8.52 2.45 12.57
C GLY A 265 -8.63 2.94 11.12
N ASN A 266 -9.64 3.74 10.80
CA ASN A 266 -9.78 4.36 9.49
C ASN A 266 -10.02 5.87 9.65
N TYR A 267 -9.29 6.67 8.89
CA TYR A 267 -9.51 8.12 8.79
C TYR A 267 -9.66 8.55 7.34
N ALA A 268 -10.63 9.43 7.08
CA ALA A 268 -10.76 10.11 5.81
C ALA A 268 -11.25 11.56 6.00
N GLY A 269 -10.81 12.49 5.15
CA GLY A 269 -11.36 13.85 5.11
C GLY A 269 -12.82 13.83 4.68
N GLU A 270 -13.14 13.13 3.58
CA GLU A 270 -14.49 12.83 3.10
C GLU A 270 -14.59 11.36 2.71
N VAL A 271 -15.75 10.76 2.83
CA VAL A 271 -16.00 9.35 2.45
C VAL A 271 -17.01 9.27 1.32
N SER A 272 -16.61 8.64 0.20
CA SER A 272 -17.50 8.24 -0.89
C SER A 272 -17.33 6.75 -1.14
N GLY A 273 -17.90 5.93 -0.26
CA GLY A 273 -17.73 4.48 -0.23
C GLY A 273 -17.89 3.92 1.18
N ALA A 274 -16.94 3.13 1.66
CA ALA A 274 -17.06 2.48 2.96
C ALA A 274 -15.79 2.60 3.83
N GLN A 275 -15.98 2.79 5.13
CA GLN A 275 -14.98 2.56 6.17
C GLN A 275 -15.45 1.42 7.07
N ILE A 276 -14.63 0.39 7.22
CA ILE A 276 -14.93 -0.82 7.99
C ILE A 276 -13.79 -1.05 8.99
N GLY A 277 -14.10 -1.01 10.28
CA GLY A 277 -13.09 -1.18 11.33
C GLY A 277 -13.64 -1.00 12.74
N LEU A 278 -12.77 -0.94 13.72
CA LEU A 278 -13.20 -0.66 15.10
C LEU A 278 -13.52 0.83 15.27
N LEU A 279 -12.64 1.70 14.75
CA LEU A 279 -12.77 3.15 14.80
C LEU A 279 -12.77 3.73 13.39
N ASN A 280 -13.86 4.35 12.99
CA ASN A 280 -13.99 5.05 11.71
C ASN A 280 -14.20 6.54 11.93
N LEU A 281 -13.28 7.35 11.42
CA LEU A 281 -13.30 8.81 11.55
C LEU A 281 -13.43 9.47 10.17
N CYS A 282 -14.35 10.39 10.02
CA CYS A 282 -14.49 11.23 8.84
C CYS A 282 -14.55 12.70 9.24
N GLY A 283 -13.66 13.52 8.67
CA GLY A 283 -13.60 14.96 8.94
C GLY A 283 -14.72 15.78 8.31
N GLY A 284 -15.40 15.27 7.30
CA GLY A 284 -16.42 15.94 6.51
C GLY A 284 -17.64 15.07 6.21
N HIS A 285 -18.03 15.07 4.92
CA HIS A 285 -19.21 14.35 4.45
C HIS A 285 -18.98 12.86 4.21
N VAL A 286 -20.01 12.06 4.48
CA VAL A 286 -20.03 10.62 4.21
C VAL A 286 -21.15 10.29 3.22
N LYS A 287 -20.76 10.07 1.94
CA LYS A 287 -21.64 9.51 0.92
C LYS A 287 -21.38 8.00 0.83
N GLY A 288 -21.94 7.24 1.75
CA GLY A 288 -21.69 5.81 1.86
C GLY A 288 -21.92 5.33 3.28
N VAL A 289 -21.07 4.42 3.78
CA VAL A 289 -21.30 3.77 5.07
C VAL A 289 -20.03 3.71 5.92
N GLN A 290 -20.20 3.88 7.23
CA GLN A 290 -19.21 3.57 8.25
C GLN A 290 -19.71 2.38 9.08
N ILE A 291 -18.94 1.30 9.16
CA ILE A 291 -19.25 0.08 9.90
C ILE A 291 -18.16 -0.18 10.94
N GLY A 292 -18.51 -0.12 12.22
CA GLY A 292 -17.51 -0.32 13.26
C GLY A 292 -18.03 -0.17 14.67
N ILE A 293 -17.17 -0.30 15.66
CA ILE A 293 -17.55 -0.06 17.06
C ILE A 293 -17.87 1.42 17.25
N ILE A 294 -16.94 2.30 16.84
CA ILE A 294 -17.12 3.75 16.94
C ILE A 294 -17.06 4.36 15.55
N ASN A 295 -18.12 5.06 15.16
CA ASN A 295 -18.20 5.78 13.90
C ASN A 295 -18.41 7.27 14.17
N HIS A 296 -17.49 8.10 13.74
CA HIS A 296 -17.59 9.56 13.87
C HIS A 296 -17.52 10.25 12.51
N SER A 297 -18.41 11.19 12.24
CA SER A 297 -18.31 12.12 11.11
C SER A 297 -18.94 13.46 11.46
N LYS A 298 -18.54 14.50 10.74
CA LYS A 298 -19.26 15.80 10.78
C LYS A 298 -20.58 15.79 10.01
N ASP A 299 -20.83 14.74 9.23
CA ASP A 299 -22.06 14.60 8.45
C ASP A 299 -23.20 14.03 9.29
N THR A 300 -24.31 14.77 9.37
CA THR A 300 -25.52 14.38 10.11
C THR A 300 -26.41 13.41 9.33
N THR A 301 -26.15 13.21 8.04
CA THR A 301 -26.92 12.32 7.15
C THR A 301 -26.22 11.00 6.87
N ALA A 302 -25.01 10.82 7.39
CA ALA A 302 -24.18 9.63 7.16
C ALA A 302 -24.83 8.34 7.68
N HIS A 303 -24.75 7.28 6.86
CA HIS A 303 -25.13 5.94 7.30
C HIS A 303 -24.02 5.33 8.17
N LYS A 304 -24.35 5.02 9.41
CA LYS A 304 -23.42 4.46 10.39
C LYS A 304 -24.04 3.25 11.06
N ILE A 305 -23.26 2.16 11.08
CA ILE A 305 -23.62 0.90 11.72
C ILE A 305 -22.54 0.59 12.77
N GLY A 306 -22.92 0.64 14.04
CA GLY A 306 -21.98 0.38 15.13
C GLY A 306 -22.54 0.69 16.51
N LEU A 307 -21.73 0.40 17.54
CA LEU A 307 -22.14 0.60 18.92
C LEU A 307 -22.31 2.10 19.24
N VAL A 308 -21.34 2.91 18.80
CA VAL A 308 -21.33 4.35 19.07
C VAL A 308 -21.26 5.10 17.74
N ASN A 309 -22.34 5.78 17.38
CA ASN A 309 -22.43 6.56 16.14
C ASN A 309 -22.58 8.04 16.47
N ILE A 310 -21.55 8.84 16.21
CA ILE A 310 -21.44 10.25 16.60
C ILE A 310 -21.41 11.18 15.39
N ASN A 311 -22.17 12.25 15.45
CA ASN A 311 -22.10 13.42 14.58
C ASN A 311 -22.41 14.69 15.41
N PRO A 312 -22.27 15.92 14.89
CA PRO A 312 -22.53 17.15 15.65
C PRO A 312 -23.94 17.31 16.21
N LYS A 313 -24.91 16.57 15.65
CA LYS A 313 -26.33 16.58 16.10
C LYS A 313 -26.68 15.33 16.92
N THR A 314 -25.74 14.44 17.19
CA THR A 314 -25.99 13.27 18.05
C THR A 314 -26.34 13.76 19.46
N ARG A 315 -27.47 13.34 19.93
CA ARG A 315 -27.85 13.56 21.35
C ARG A 315 -27.40 12.36 22.15
N ILE A 316 -26.59 12.61 23.16
CA ILE A 316 -26.20 11.61 24.14
C ILE A 316 -27.15 11.75 25.31
N GLN A 317 -27.85 10.66 25.64
CA GLN A 317 -28.91 10.65 26.62
C GLN A 317 -28.72 9.50 27.59
N LEU A 318 -28.98 9.73 28.86
CA LEU A 318 -29.04 8.71 29.90
C LEU A 318 -30.46 8.17 30.00
N MET A 319 -30.65 6.89 29.98
CA MET A 319 -31.91 6.20 30.19
C MET A 319 -31.87 5.39 31.47
N LEU A 320 -32.88 5.53 32.31
CA LEU A 320 -33.09 4.72 33.51
C LEU A 320 -34.47 4.07 33.39
N PHE A 321 -34.56 2.76 33.47
CA PHE A 321 -35.81 2.05 33.28
C PHE A 321 -35.85 0.70 33.99
N GLY A 322 -37.02 0.18 34.16
CA GLY A 322 -37.25 -1.15 34.69
C GLY A 322 -38.46 -1.81 34.02
N GLY A 323 -38.56 -3.10 34.18
CA GLY A 323 -39.63 -3.87 33.59
C GLY A 323 -39.69 -5.33 34.06
N ASN A 324 -40.42 -6.13 33.30
CA ASN A 324 -40.58 -7.56 33.62
C ASN A 324 -39.39 -8.45 33.20
N THR A 325 -38.39 -7.88 32.48
CA THR A 325 -37.19 -8.63 32.08
C THR A 325 -35.99 -8.32 32.98
N SER A 326 -35.91 -7.08 33.49
CA SER A 326 -34.86 -6.65 34.43
C SER A 326 -35.46 -5.56 35.32
N LYS A 327 -35.20 -5.67 36.63
CA LYS A 327 -35.79 -4.74 37.61
C LYS A 327 -35.24 -3.32 37.46
N MET A 328 -33.93 -3.16 37.22
CA MET A 328 -33.28 -1.86 37.02
C MET A 328 -32.30 -1.90 35.89
N ASN A 329 -32.37 -0.93 35.02
CA ASN A 329 -31.46 -0.75 33.90
C ASN A 329 -30.99 0.71 33.82
N ALA A 330 -29.73 0.88 33.48
CA ALA A 330 -29.14 2.15 33.13
C ALA A 330 -28.46 2.04 31.75
N ALA A 331 -28.69 3.01 30.88
CA ALA A 331 -28.15 2.96 29.55
C ALA A 331 -27.80 4.35 29.00
N VAL A 332 -26.78 4.40 28.14
CA VAL A 332 -26.44 5.57 27.35
C VAL A 332 -26.96 5.37 25.94
N ARG A 333 -27.80 6.32 25.47
CA ARG A 333 -28.36 6.34 24.13
C ARG A 333 -27.67 7.38 23.26
N PHE A 334 -27.16 6.96 22.10
CA PHE A 334 -26.63 7.82 21.05
C PHE A 334 -27.71 7.99 19.98
N LYS A 335 -28.46 9.10 20.05
CA LYS A 335 -29.61 9.37 19.18
C LYS A 335 -29.23 10.30 18.04
N ASN A 336 -29.39 9.82 16.83
CA ASN A 336 -29.16 10.54 15.57
C ASN A 336 -30.50 10.95 14.94
N ARG A 337 -30.49 11.41 13.69
CA ARG A 337 -31.70 11.94 13.01
C ARG A 337 -32.86 10.94 12.93
N THR A 338 -32.56 9.67 12.61
CA THR A 338 -33.54 8.60 12.40
C THR A 338 -33.17 7.30 13.12
N THR A 339 -31.94 7.18 13.58
CA THR A 339 -31.39 5.97 14.20
C THR A 339 -30.93 6.27 15.62
N TYR A 340 -30.89 5.25 16.44
CA TYR A 340 -30.20 5.33 17.72
C TYR A 340 -29.52 4.01 18.05
N THR A 341 -28.49 4.09 18.87
CA THR A 341 -27.87 2.96 19.54
C THR A 341 -27.85 3.19 21.03
N LEU A 342 -27.89 2.11 21.79
CA LEU A 342 -28.04 2.14 23.23
C LEU A 342 -27.16 1.06 23.83
N LEU A 343 -26.30 1.48 24.75
CA LEU A 343 -25.44 0.60 25.54
C LEU A 343 -25.87 0.70 26.99
N GLY A 344 -26.08 -0.41 27.65
CA GLY A 344 -26.55 -0.38 29.03
C GLY A 344 -26.20 -1.61 29.85
N ILE A 345 -26.46 -1.46 31.12
CA ILE A 345 -26.33 -2.51 32.13
C ILE A 345 -27.67 -2.65 32.85
N GLY A 346 -27.95 -3.83 33.36
CA GLY A 346 -29.17 -4.09 34.15
C GLY A 346 -28.90 -5.07 35.26
N THR A 347 -29.80 -5.08 36.25
CA THR A 347 -29.72 -5.95 37.42
C THR A 347 -31.01 -6.75 37.59
N HIS A 348 -30.93 -7.89 38.28
CA HIS A 348 -32.05 -8.79 38.57
C HIS A 348 -32.80 -9.16 37.28
N TYR A 349 -32.09 -9.83 36.40
CA TYR A 349 -32.62 -10.24 35.12
C TYR A 349 -33.47 -11.48 35.25
N LEU A 350 -34.66 -11.49 34.62
CA LEU A 350 -35.61 -12.58 34.55
C LEU A 350 -35.83 -13.24 35.94
N ASP A 351 -36.98 -13.45 36.39
CA ASP A 351 -37.44 -14.17 37.59
C ASP A 351 -36.46 -15.24 38.18
N LEU A 352 -35.19 -14.90 38.28
CA LEU A 352 -34.13 -15.70 38.89
C LEU A 352 -34.26 -15.70 40.44
N ASN A 353 -35.49 -15.72 40.94
CA ASN A 353 -35.87 -15.92 42.31
C ASN A 353 -34.94 -15.26 43.32
N ASP A 354 -34.84 -13.94 43.31
CA ASP A 354 -34.03 -13.10 44.18
C ASP A 354 -32.49 -13.32 44.07
N LYS A 355 -32.02 -14.21 43.18
CA LYS A 355 -30.58 -14.35 42.92
C LYS A 355 -30.02 -13.16 42.22
N PHE A 356 -28.83 -12.75 42.66
CA PHE A 356 -28.14 -11.58 42.07
C PHE A 356 -27.65 -11.91 40.66
N SER A 357 -28.21 -11.24 39.68
CA SER A 357 -27.84 -11.36 38.27
C SER A 357 -27.63 -9.99 37.63
N GLY A 358 -26.75 -9.94 36.67
CA GLY A 358 -26.46 -8.74 35.88
C GLY A 358 -26.64 -8.99 34.40
N CYS A 359 -26.88 -7.93 33.65
CA CYS A 359 -26.79 -7.98 32.21
C CYS A 359 -26.09 -6.76 31.64
N VAL A 360 -25.39 -7.00 30.53
CA VAL A 360 -24.88 -5.94 29.64
C VAL A 360 -25.63 -6.06 28.32
N PHE A 361 -26.12 -4.96 27.81
CA PHE A 361 -26.90 -5.00 26.60
C PHE A 361 -26.56 -3.90 25.62
N TYR A 362 -26.78 -4.23 24.35
CA TYR A 362 -26.73 -3.34 23.22
C TYR A 362 -28.05 -3.39 22.47
N ARG A 363 -28.60 -2.21 22.14
CA ARG A 363 -29.83 -2.08 21.35
C ARG A 363 -29.57 -1.10 20.19
N ALA A 364 -30.11 -1.40 19.01
CA ALA A 364 -30.08 -0.52 17.86
C ALA A 364 -31.47 -0.40 17.27
N GLY A 365 -31.86 0.83 16.93
CA GLY A 365 -33.22 1.07 16.47
C GLY A 365 -33.38 2.30 15.62
N LEU A 366 -34.62 2.45 15.15
CA LEU A 366 -35.11 3.58 14.39
C LEU A 366 -36.13 4.33 15.23
N HIS A 367 -36.21 5.65 15.08
CA HIS A 367 -37.22 6.47 15.73
C HIS A 367 -37.84 7.44 14.75
N TYR A 368 -39.11 7.76 15.02
CA TYR A 368 -39.90 8.67 14.22
C TYR A 368 -40.81 9.55 15.12
N PRO A 369 -40.80 10.88 14.97
CA PRO A 369 -41.73 11.76 15.68
C PRO A 369 -43.15 11.59 15.10
N ILE A 370 -44.13 11.35 15.96
CA ILE A 370 -45.51 11.18 15.54
C ILE A 370 -46.23 12.52 15.56
N ALA A 371 -46.29 13.18 16.73
CA ALA A 371 -46.97 14.43 16.90
C ALA A 371 -46.41 15.23 18.12
N GLY A 372 -46.05 16.48 17.91
CA GLY A 372 -45.59 17.38 18.97
C GLY A 372 -44.43 16.77 19.79
N ASN A 373 -44.73 16.37 21.01
CA ASN A 373 -43.79 15.82 21.97
C ASN A 373 -43.75 14.28 21.98
N LEU A 374 -44.53 13.61 21.14
CA LEU A 374 -44.66 12.16 21.10
C LEU A 374 -43.79 11.55 19.98
N GLU A 375 -43.01 10.57 20.34
CA GLU A 375 -42.13 9.84 19.43
C GLU A 375 -42.33 8.33 19.57
N ILE A 376 -42.37 7.62 18.44
CA ILE A 376 -42.33 6.15 18.39
C ILE A 376 -40.96 5.70 17.98
N SER A 377 -40.49 4.60 18.54
CA SER A 377 -39.26 3.94 18.09
C SER A 377 -39.38 2.45 18.18
N GLY A 378 -38.57 1.76 17.34
CA GLY A 378 -38.42 0.31 17.37
C GLY A 378 -36.96 -0.07 17.42
N ASP A 379 -36.63 -1.08 18.22
CA ASP A 379 -35.26 -1.56 18.33
C ASP A 379 -35.15 -3.09 18.44
N LEU A 380 -33.96 -3.55 18.06
CA LEU A 380 -33.48 -4.92 18.32
C LEU A 380 -32.37 -4.84 19.35
N GLY A 381 -32.39 -5.73 20.32
CA GLY A 381 -31.44 -5.75 21.41
C GLY A 381 -30.82 -7.14 21.59
N TYR A 382 -29.51 -7.11 21.92
CA TYR A 382 -28.77 -8.26 22.40
C TYR A 382 -28.39 -8.01 23.86
N PHE A 383 -28.66 -8.98 24.71
CA PHE A 383 -28.40 -8.94 26.14
C PHE A 383 -27.51 -10.12 26.52
N HIS A 384 -26.38 -9.85 27.10
CA HIS A 384 -25.55 -10.83 27.76
C HIS A 384 -25.91 -10.82 29.25
N ILE A 385 -26.30 -11.99 29.79
CA ILE A 385 -26.79 -12.14 31.14
C ILE A 385 -25.86 -13.06 31.89
N GLU A 386 -25.46 -12.64 33.08
CA GLU A 386 -24.63 -13.41 33.99
C GLU A 386 -25.32 -13.53 35.35
N ASN A 387 -25.38 -14.77 35.85
CA ASN A 387 -25.88 -15.06 37.18
C ASN A 387 -24.68 -15.24 38.10
N PHE A 388 -24.54 -14.36 39.10
CA PHE A 388 -23.42 -14.35 40.03
C PHE A 388 -23.62 -15.27 41.24
N GLU A 389 -24.84 -15.74 41.47
CA GLU A 389 -25.20 -16.66 42.56
C GLU A 389 -25.64 -18.02 41.96
N ASN A 390 -24.67 -18.81 41.51
CA ASN A 390 -24.90 -20.07 40.86
C ASN A 390 -24.64 -21.24 41.82
N GLU A 391 -25.43 -21.38 42.87
CA GLU A 391 -25.31 -22.50 43.83
C GLU A 391 -26.05 -23.77 43.38
N ASP A 392 -27.00 -23.67 42.43
CA ASP A 392 -27.82 -24.78 41.96
C ASP A 392 -27.52 -25.15 40.50
N ALA A 393 -27.37 -26.44 40.22
CA ALA A 393 -27.12 -26.96 38.88
C ALA A 393 -28.25 -26.70 37.84
N GLU A 394 -29.42 -26.21 38.30
CA GLU A 394 -30.55 -25.89 37.43
C GLU A 394 -30.53 -24.45 36.88
N THR A 395 -29.80 -23.55 37.52
CA THR A 395 -29.72 -22.13 37.09
C THR A 395 -28.47 -21.93 36.25
N PRO A 396 -28.60 -21.49 35.00
CA PRO A 396 -27.46 -21.30 34.12
C PRO A 396 -26.60 -20.11 34.57
N GLU A 397 -25.28 -20.32 34.55
CA GLU A 397 -24.32 -19.26 34.86
C GLU A 397 -24.40 -18.12 33.84
N ARG A 398 -24.50 -18.47 32.54
CA ARG A 398 -24.50 -17.49 31.44
C ARG A 398 -25.62 -17.77 30.44
N MET A 399 -26.25 -16.66 30.04
CA MET A 399 -27.30 -16.68 29.02
C MET A 399 -27.18 -15.47 28.08
N TYR A 400 -27.83 -15.57 26.93
CA TYR A 400 -28.05 -14.41 26.07
C TYR A 400 -29.52 -14.29 25.68
N SER A 401 -29.95 -13.05 25.45
CA SER A 401 -31.31 -12.79 25.01
C SER A 401 -31.32 -11.90 23.77
N LEU A 402 -32.12 -12.29 22.79
CA LEU A 402 -32.47 -11.48 21.64
C LEU A 402 -33.85 -10.92 21.84
N GLN A 403 -34.00 -9.61 21.71
CA GLN A 403 -35.22 -8.90 22.07
C GLN A 403 -35.57 -7.88 20.99
N ALA A 404 -36.85 -7.77 20.67
CA ALA A 404 -37.39 -6.75 19.79
C ALA A 404 -38.43 -5.91 20.56
N ARG A 405 -38.42 -4.58 20.39
CA ARG A 405 -39.27 -3.66 21.10
C ARG A 405 -39.85 -2.56 20.22
N VAL A 406 -40.99 -2.08 20.59
CA VAL A 406 -41.53 -0.81 20.17
C VAL A 406 -41.65 0.08 21.43
N ASN A 407 -41.20 1.32 21.34
CA ASN A 407 -41.15 2.24 22.44
C ASN A 407 -41.97 3.49 22.06
N LEU A 408 -42.73 4.00 23.02
CA LEU A 408 -43.41 5.30 22.96
C LEU A 408 -42.73 6.23 23.96
N GLU A 409 -42.18 7.33 23.49
CA GLU A 409 -41.52 8.36 24.30
C GLU A 409 -42.28 9.66 24.25
N TYR A 410 -42.62 10.21 25.43
CA TYR A 410 -43.24 11.51 25.56
C TYR A 410 -42.29 12.51 26.22
N LYS A 411 -41.99 13.60 25.50
CA LYS A 411 -41.07 14.64 25.95
C LYS A 411 -41.83 15.67 26.82
N ILE A 412 -41.51 15.66 28.12
CA ILE A 412 -42.11 16.59 29.10
C ILE A 412 -41.35 17.91 29.09
N ARG A 413 -40.01 17.86 29.05
CA ARG A 413 -39.13 19.04 29.01
C ARG A 413 -38.00 18.80 28.01
N PRO A 414 -37.27 19.84 27.58
CA PRO A 414 -36.16 19.68 26.63
C PRO A 414 -35.14 18.61 26.99
N LYS A 415 -34.94 18.34 28.28
CA LYS A 415 -33.95 17.38 28.82
C LYS A 415 -34.57 16.26 29.65
N PHE A 416 -35.90 16.08 29.56
CA PHE A 416 -36.62 15.06 30.32
C PHE A 416 -37.76 14.47 29.52
N SER A 417 -37.71 13.17 29.31
CA SER A 417 -38.81 12.40 28.69
C SER A 417 -39.15 11.19 29.54
N ILE A 418 -40.38 10.72 29.42
CA ILE A 418 -40.81 9.40 29.91
C ILE A 418 -41.04 8.49 28.73
N PHE A 419 -40.84 7.18 28.90
CA PHE A 419 -41.15 6.21 27.86
C PHE A 419 -41.72 4.93 28.41
N ALA A 420 -42.50 4.27 27.57
CA ALA A 420 -42.96 2.90 27.79
C ALA A 420 -42.59 2.04 26.59
N SER A 421 -42.26 0.81 26.84
CA SER A 421 -41.85 -0.17 25.80
C SER A 421 -42.70 -1.43 25.90
N GLY A 422 -43.09 -1.96 24.72
CA GLY A 422 -43.69 -3.24 24.58
C GLY A 422 -42.88 -4.09 23.55
N GLY A 423 -42.70 -5.34 23.82
CA GLY A 423 -41.89 -6.18 22.91
C GLY A 423 -41.99 -7.66 23.18
N TYR A 424 -41.06 -8.39 22.59
CA TYR A 424 -40.90 -9.83 22.77
C TYR A 424 -39.43 -10.22 22.83
N GLY A 425 -39.07 -11.12 23.75
CA GLY A 425 -37.72 -11.58 23.97
C GLY A 425 -37.60 -13.09 23.99
N MET A 426 -36.45 -13.57 23.50
CA MET A 426 -36.05 -14.97 23.54
C MET A 426 -34.71 -15.08 24.23
N THR A 427 -34.67 -15.78 25.37
CA THR A 427 -33.46 -16.06 26.14
C THR A 427 -32.99 -17.48 25.91
N ARG A 428 -31.68 -17.66 25.70
CA ARG A 428 -31.03 -18.95 25.45
C ARG A 428 -29.81 -19.13 26.34
N TYR A 429 -29.50 -20.42 26.57
CA TYR A 429 -28.22 -20.80 27.15
C TYR A 429 -27.08 -20.66 26.14
N TYR A 430 -25.88 -20.36 26.60
CA TYR A 430 -24.68 -20.41 25.73
C TYR A 430 -24.27 -21.86 25.46
N ASP A 431 -24.33 -22.71 26.49
CA ASP A 431 -23.77 -24.07 26.46
C ASP A 431 -24.74 -25.15 25.96
N LYS A 432 -26.01 -24.80 25.87
CA LYS A 432 -27.06 -25.73 25.45
C LYS A 432 -27.91 -25.09 24.35
N ASN A 433 -28.14 -25.81 23.26
CA ASN A 433 -29.02 -25.31 22.18
C ASN A 433 -30.51 -25.37 22.59
N LYS A 434 -30.83 -24.90 23.80
CA LYS A 434 -32.16 -24.80 24.35
C LYS A 434 -32.57 -23.38 24.68
N PHE A 435 -33.87 -23.12 24.60
CA PHE A 435 -34.43 -21.89 25.10
C PHE A 435 -34.56 -21.98 26.63
N TYR A 436 -34.17 -20.89 27.30
CA TYR A 436 -34.48 -20.72 28.71
C TYR A 436 -35.90 -20.17 28.85
N GLU A 437 -36.21 -19.10 28.16
CA GLU A 437 -37.51 -18.46 28.25
C GLU A 437 -37.84 -17.65 26.97
N LYS A 438 -39.14 -17.58 26.70
CA LYS A 438 -39.73 -16.67 25.70
C LYS A 438 -40.88 -15.90 26.35
N LYS A 439 -40.77 -14.57 26.41
CA LYS A 439 -41.85 -13.81 27.05
C LYS A 439 -42.07 -12.44 26.42
N PRO A 440 -43.29 -11.86 26.61
CA PRO A 440 -43.51 -10.46 26.29
C PRO A 440 -42.64 -9.57 27.21
N ILE A 441 -42.24 -8.43 26.66
CA ILE A 441 -41.43 -7.43 27.35
C ILE A 441 -42.31 -6.19 27.59
N ILE A 442 -42.29 -5.70 28.82
CA ILE A 442 -42.91 -4.45 29.21
C ILE A 442 -41.89 -3.69 30.05
N GLU A 443 -41.55 -2.48 29.62
CA GLU A 443 -40.61 -1.61 30.33
C GLU A 443 -41.16 -0.19 30.41
N ILE A 444 -40.84 0.52 31.48
CA ILE A 444 -41.12 1.93 31.68
C ILE A 444 -39.89 2.63 32.23
N GLY A 445 -39.67 3.87 31.84
CA GLY A 445 -38.49 4.58 32.30
C GLY A 445 -38.47 6.03 31.93
N VAL A 446 -37.33 6.66 32.20
CA VAL A 446 -37.06 8.07 31.98
C VAL A 446 -35.84 8.23 31.07
N VAL A 447 -35.81 9.32 30.33
CA VAL A 447 -34.70 9.74 29.48
C VAL A 447 -34.29 11.14 29.95
N LEU A 448 -33.00 11.26 30.25
CA LEU A 448 -32.35 12.45 30.79
C LEU A 448 -31.33 13.01 29.77
N PHE A 449 -31.21 14.38 29.69
CA PHE A 449 -30.31 15.21 28.86
C PHE A 449 -30.68 15.46 27.43
#